data_40ca43b2ea33bdc7328b23fe5e473bde
#
_entry.id   40ca43b2ea33bdc7328b23fe5e473bde
#
_cell.length_a   1.000
_cell.length_b   1.000
_cell.length_c   1.000
_cell.angle_alpha   90.00
_cell.angle_beta   90.00
_cell.angle_gamma   90.00
#
_symmetry.space_group_name_H-M   'P 1'
#
loop_
_entity.id
_entity.type
_entity.pdbx_description
1 polymer ?
#
loop_
_entity_poly.entity_id
_entity_poly.type
_entity_poly.pdbx_seq_one_letter_code
_entity_poly.pdbx_strand_id
1 'polypeptide(L)'
;MTALQDQLDEITANTRNLVQAERMAVSERAVADLFASGIEEKILPVGATAPEFTLPDATGRPVRSADLLALGPLVLNFFRGRWCAYCVTELEAWRDLYPRLRESGALLAAVGPQTARQSDFMVGQHSLPFPVLTDPCCALAEQFGLAYTIPQYHRDYYRSILVNIPFVNGDQSWRLILPATYVLARDRRVLYAQAFADFRVRPEPEEVLTAALAAVGS
;
A
#
# COMPACT_ATOMS: atom_id res chain seq x y z
N MET A 1 16.41 -5.17 14.14
CA MET A 1 16.14 -5.05 12.68
C MET A 1 16.49 -3.62 12.27
N THR A 2 17.03 -3.44 11.08
CA THR A 2 17.25 -2.09 10.49
C THR A 2 15.87 -1.44 10.32
N ALA A 3 15.73 -0.14 10.62
CA ALA A 3 14.48 0.59 10.40
C ALA A 3 14.02 0.46 8.95
N LEU A 4 12.70 0.45 8.70
CA LEU A 4 12.17 0.35 7.35
C LEU A 4 12.68 1.51 6.50
N GLN A 5 12.63 2.73 7.02
CA GLN A 5 13.05 3.92 6.26
C GLN A 5 14.53 3.83 5.83
N ASP A 6 15.43 3.29 6.65
CA ASP A 6 16.83 3.08 6.27
C ASP A 6 16.96 2.16 5.05
N GLN A 7 16.16 1.08 4.98
CA GLN A 7 16.13 0.16 3.83
C GLN A 7 15.57 0.85 2.56
N LEU A 8 14.55 1.70 2.71
CA LEU A 8 13.98 2.47 1.60
C LEU A 8 14.95 3.54 1.08
N ASP A 9 15.71 4.14 1.98
CA ASP A 9 16.77 5.12 1.64
C ASP A 9 17.92 4.45 0.89
N GLU A 10 18.29 3.22 1.26
CA GLU A 10 19.26 2.42 0.51
C GLU A 10 18.78 2.11 -0.92
N ILE A 11 17.50 1.71 -1.10
CA ILE A 11 16.92 1.53 -2.44
C ILE A 11 17.00 2.82 -3.24
N THR A 12 16.71 3.97 -2.61
CA THR A 12 16.77 5.27 -3.25
C THR A 12 18.21 5.62 -3.68
N ALA A 13 19.20 5.41 -2.79
CA ALA A 13 20.61 5.65 -3.08
C ALA A 13 21.11 4.77 -4.23
N ASN A 14 20.78 3.47 -4.19
CA ASN A 14 21.13 2.52 -5.26
C ASN A 14 20.47 2.89 -6.60
N THR A 15 19.22 3.32 -6.57
CA THR A 15 18.50 3.77 -7.78
C THR A 15 19.18 5.02 -8.37
N ARG A 16 19.57 5.99 -7.55
CA ARG A 16 20.29 7.20 -8.01
C ARG A 16 21.63 6.88 -8.67
N ASN A 17 22.32 5.85 -8.20
CA ASN A 17 23.59 5.43 -8.79
C ASN A 17 23.45 4.68 -10.12
N LEU A 18 22.31 4.04 -10.35
CA LEU A 18 22.08 3.17 -11.51
C LEU A 18 21.23 3.83 -12.61
N VAL A 19 20.41 4.81 -12.25
CA VAL A 19 19.46 5.44 -13.17
C VAL A 19 19.97 6.80 -13.63
N GLN A 20 19.84 7.08 -14.94
CA GLN A 20 20.22 8.37 -15.52
C GLN A 20 19.47 9.52 -14.87
N ALA A 21 20.14 10.67 -14.71
CA ALA A 21 19.60 11.85 -14.03
C ALA A 21 18.26 12.33 -14.61
N GLU A 22 18.10 12.26 -15.94
CA GLU A 22 16.86 12.63 -16.64
C GLU A 22 15.67 11.75 -16.24
N ARG A 23 15.91 10.46 -16.03
CA ARG A 23 14.87 9.51 -15.57
C ARG A 23 14.52 9.73 -14.10
N MET A 24 15.51 10.06 -13.28
CA MET A 24 15.28 10.45 -11.89
C MET A 24 14.43 11.71 -11.81
N ALA A 25 14.72 12.72 -12.63
CA ALA A 25 13.96 13.97 -12.68
C ALA A 25 12.47 13.75 -13.01
N VAL A 26 12.12 12.74 -13.83
CA VAL A 26 10.72 12.39 -14.11
C VAL A 26 10.04 11.86 -12.84
N SER A 27 10.72 11.01 -12.07
CA SER A 27 10.19 10.48 -10.80
C SER A 27 10.01 11.58 -9.75
N GLU A 28 11.00 12.47 -9.61
CA GLU A 28 10.93 13.60 -8.68
C GLU A 28 9.79 14.57 -9.06
N ARG A 29 9.63 14.86 -10.36
CA ARG A 29 8.51 15.64 -10.85
C ARG A 29 7.17 15.00 -10.50
N ALA A 30 7.03 13.68 -10.66
CA ALA A 30 5.78 12.99 -10.36
C ALA A 30 5.41 13.08 -8.87
N VAL A 31 6.40 13.00 -7.99
CA VAL A 31 6.21 13.24 -6.54
C VAL A 31 5.79 14.67 -6.27
N ALA A 32 6.47 15.65 -6.87
CA ALA A 32 6.13 17.07 -6.71
C ALA A 32 4.71 17.41 -7.21
N ASP A 33 4.31 16.86 -8.37
CA ASP A 33 2.98 17.04 -8.94
C ASP A 33 1.89 16.42 -8.03
N LEU A 34 2.13 15.23 -7.45
CA LEU A 34 1.22 14.61 -6.49
C LEU A 34 1.10 15.44 -5.22
N PHE A 35 2.20 15.91 -4.67
CA PHE A 35 2.19 16.78 -3.49
C PHE A 35 1.42 18.08 -3.77
N ALA A 36 1.69 18.73 -4.91
CA ALA A 36 1.01 19.97 -5.32
C ALA A 36 -0.49 19.78 -5.58
N SER A 37 -0.96 18.55 -5.85
CA SER A 37 -2.38 18.23 -6.03
C SER A 37 -3.19 18.24 -4.72
N GLY A 38 -2.53 18.33 -3.56
CA GLY A 38 -3.15 18.22 -2.24
C GLY A 38 -3.76 16.84 -1.98
N ILE A 39 -3.23 15.78 -2.59
CA ILE A 39 -3.79 14.42 -2.43
C ILE A 39 -3.69 13.94 -0.99
N GLU A 40 -2.65 14.32 -0.26
CA GLU A 40 -2.47 13.94 1.14
C GLU A 40 -3.55 14.53 2.07
N GLU A 41 -4.15 15.67 1.68
CA GLU A 41 -5.22 16.32 2.43
C GLU A 41 -6.60 15.65 2.22
N LYS A 42 -6.70 14.78 1.17
CA LYS A 42 -7.93 14.11 0.77
C LYS A 42 -8.08 12.70 1.35
N ILE A 43 -7.04 12.20 2.02
CA ILE A 43 -7.06 10.86 2.58
C ILE A 43 -8.13 10.76 3.69
N LEU A 44 -8.69 9.59 3.85
CA LEU A 44 -9.68 9.34 4.90
C LEU A 44 -9.04 9.62 6.27
N PRO A 45 -9.54 10.61 7.05
CA PRO A 45 -8.86 11.05 8.25
C PRO A 45 -9.10 10.14 9.44
N VAL A 46 -8.25 10.25 10.47
CA VAL A 46 -8.48 9.64 11.79
C VAL A 46 -9.82 10.11 12.35
N GLY A 47 -10.57 9.19 12.96
CA GLY A 47 -11.92 9.40 13.47
C GLY A 47 -13.05 9.17 12.46
N ALA A 48 -12.75 9.15 11.16
CA ALA A 48 -13.74 8.81 10.14
C ALA A 48 -14.13 7.31 10.20
N THR A 49 -15.26 6.96 9.59
CA THR A 49 -15.68 5.58 9.41
C THR A 49 -15.18 5.07 8.05
N ALA A 50 -14.36 4.03 8.06
CA ALA A 50 -13.86 3.40 6.85
C ALA A 50 -15.01 2.72 6.07
N PRO A 51 -14.98 2.75 4.72
CA PRO A 51 -15.96 2.04 3.91
C PRO A 51 -15.88 0.52 4.14
N GLU A 52 -17.01 -0.16 4.00
CA GLU A 52 -17.02 -1.62 3.91
C GLU A 52 -16.50 -2.06 2.55
N PHE A 53 -15.81 -3.21 2.54
CA PHE A 53 -15.35 -3.78 1.28
C PHE A 53 -15.49 -5.29 1.26
N THR A 54 -15.59 -5.82 0.04
CA THR A 54 -15.40 -7.22 -0.28
C THR A 54 -14.48 -7.28 -1.48
N LEU A 55 -13.26 -7.76 -1.28
CA LEU A 55 -12.22 -7.84 -2.31
C LEU A 55 -11.72 -9.28 -2.46
N PRO A 56 -11.36 -9.72 -3.67
CA PRO A 56 -10.75 -11.03 -3.85
C PRO A 56 -9.32 -11.06 -3.29
N ASP A 57 -8.98 -12.15 -2.61
CA ASP A 57 -7.60 -12.45 -2.22
C ASP A 57 -6.76 -12.94 -3.43
N ALA A 58 -5.50 -13.28 -3.17
CA ALA A 58 -4.56 -13.78 -4.18
C ALA A 58 -5.05 -15.09 -4.86
N THR A 59 -5.94 -15.85 -4.21
CA THR A 59 -6.55 -17.08 -4.77
C THR A 59 -7.88 -16.81 -5.47
N GLY A 60 -8.35 -15.56 -5.48
CA GLY A 60 -9.64 -15.15 -6.04
C GLY A 60 -10.84 -15.33 -5.10
N ARG A 61 -10.63 -15.73 -3.85
CA ARG A 61 -11.71 -15.89 -2.87
C ARG A 61 -12.09 -14.51 -2.29
N PRO A 62 -13.40 -14.23 -2.13
CA PRO A 62 -13.86 -12.98 -1.55
C PRO A 62 -13.48 -12.90 -0.06
N VAL A 63 -12.90 -11.77 0.34
CA VAL A 63 -12.59 -11.41 1.73
C VAL A 63 -13.38 -10.16 2.07
N ARG A 64 -14.18 -10.25 3.14
CA ARG A 64 -15.04 -9.15 3.61
C ARG A 64 -14.35 -8.42 4.76
N SER A 65 -14.38 -7.09 4.74
CA SER A 65 -13.88 -6.28 5.86
C SER A 65 -14.56 -6.62 7.18
N ALA A 66 -15.87 -6.89 7.16
CA ALA A 66 -16.62 -7.27 8.35
C ALA A 66 -16.10 -8.57 9.00
N ASP A 67 -15.69 -9.56 8.20
CA ASP A 67 -15.18 -10.83 8.71
C ASP A 67 -13.79 -10.65 9.35
N LEU A 68 -12.94 -9.78 8.77
CA LEU A 68 -11.66 -9.43 9.36
C LEU A 68 -11.83 -8.67 10.68
N LEU A 69 -12.67 -7.64 10.70
CA LEU A 69 -12.91 -6.79 11.86
C LEU A 69 -13.64 -7.51 13.00
N ALA A 70 -14.42 -8.56 12.70
CA ALA A 70 -15.00 -9.42 13.72
C ALA A 70 -13.93 -10.15 14.56
N LEU A 71 -12.75 -10.42 13.98
CA LEU A 71 -11.65 -11.09 14.65
C LEU A 71 -10.79 -10.13 15.48
N GLY A 72 -10.65 -8.86 15.06
CA GLY A 72 -9.83 -7.86 15.76
C GLY A 72 -9.66 -6.56 14.97
N PRO A 73 -8.94 -5.59 15.53
CA PRO A 73 -8.52 -4.41 14.78
C PRO A 73 -7.73 -4.79 13.53
N LEU A 74 -7.86 -4.01 12.47
CA LEU A 74 -7.28 -4.31 11.16
C LEU A 74 -6.25 -3.24 10.78
N VAL A 75 -5.00 -3.66 10.57
CA VAL A 75 -4.03 -2.89 9.80
C VAL A 75 -4.35 -3.09 8.32
N LEU A 76 -4.63 -2.01 7.61
CA LEU A 76 -4.91 -2.02 6.17
C LEU A 76 -3.79 -1.26 5.45
N ASN A 77 -2.94 -2.00 4.73
CA ASN A 77 -1.80 -1.45 4.01
C ASN A 77 -2.10 -1.39 2.52
N PHE A 78 -2.12 -0.17 1.96
CA PHE A 78 -2.30 0.07 0.53
C PHE A 78 -0.95 0.17 -0.16
N PHE A 79 -0.75 -0.63 -1.23
CA PHE A 79 0.50 -0.69 -1.97
C PHE A 79 0.28 -0.53 -3.48
N ARG A 80 1.31 -0.10 -4.20
CA ARG A 80 1.21 0.26 -5.63
C ARG A 80 1.23 -0.95 -6.57
N GLY A 81 1.92 -2.00 -6.19
CA GLY A 81 2.06 -3.22 -6.98
C GLY A 81 3.41 -3.92 -6.73
N ARG A 82 3.51 -5.18 -7.13
CA ARG A 82 4.70 -6.03 -6.96
C ARG A 82 5.97 -5.52 -7.69
N TRP A 83 5.80 -4.63 -8.65
CA TRP A 83 6.89 -3.99 -9.38
C TRP A 83 7.58 -2.88 -8.59
N CYS A 84 6.99 -2.43 -7.49
CA CYS A 84 7.47 -1.33 -6.66
C CYS A 84 8.35 -1.89 -5.54
N ALA A 85 9.67 -1.72 -5.63
CA ALA A 85 10.62 -2.22 -4.64
C ALA A 85 10.29 -1.70 -3.22
N TYR A 86 9.97 -0.41 -3.08
CA TYR A 86 9.57 0.19 -1.80
C TYR A 86 8.36 -0.51 -1.16
N CYS A 87 7.36 -0.87 -1.98
CA CYS A 87 6.17 -1.56 -1.49
C CYS A 87 6.48 -3.01 -1.08
N VAL A 88 7.35 -3.68 -1.85
CA VAL A 88 7.78 -5.04 -1.52
C VAL A 88 8.54 -5.05 -0.20
N THR A 89 9.51 -4.16 -0.03
CA THR A 89 10.29 -4.02 1.21
C THR A 89 9.41 -3.73 2.42
N GLU A 90 8.40 -2.85 2.27
CA GLU A 90 7.41 -2.58 3.33
C GLU A 90 6.61 -3.83 3.68
N LEU A 91 6.12 -4.59 2.69
CA LEU A 91 5.36 -5.82 2.93
C LEU A 91 6.23 -6.93 3.55
N GLU A 92 7.52 -6.99 3.23
CA GLU A 92 8.47 -7.89 3.90
C GLU A 92 8.72 -7.49 5.35
N ALA A 93 8.82 -6.21 5.66
CA ALA A 93 8.90 -5.72 7.05
C ALA A 93 7.62 -6.08 7.83
N TRP A 94 6.44 -5.96 7.20
CA TRP A 94 5.18 -6.44 7.77
C TRP A 94 5.15 -7.96 7.95
N ARG A 95 5.69 -8.75 7.01
CA ARG A 95 5.81 -10.22 7.14
C ARG A 95 6.56 -10.58 8.41
N ASP A 96 7.69 -9.93 8.63
CA ASP A 96 8.57 -10.22 9.77
C ASP A 96 7.94 -9.82 11.10
N LEU A 97 7.09 -8.80 11.12
CA LEU A 97 6.37 -8.32 12.29
C LEU A 97 5.02 -9.03 12.52
N TYR A 98 4.49 -9.71 11.50
CA TYR A 98 3.15 -10.29 11.50
C TYR A 98 2.87 -11.27 12.65
N PRO A 99 3.80 -12.14 13.09
CA PRO A 99 3.56 -13.01 14.25
C PRO A 99 3.18 -12.20 15.50
N ARG A 100 3.91 -11.13 15.80
CA ARG A 100 3.64 -10.25 16.96
C ARG A 100 2.28 -9.55 16.82
N LEU A 101 1.95 -9.08 15.62
CA LEU A 101 0.64 -8.48 15.36
C LEU A 101 -0.49 -9.50 15.61
N ARG A 102 -0.34 -10.74 15.16
CA ARG A 102 -1.33 -11.81 15.35
C ARG A 102 -1.48 -12.22 16.80
N GLU A 103 -0.39 -12.36 17.53
CA GLU A 103 -0.40 -12.66 18.97
C GLU A 103 -1.13 -11.59 19.77
N SER A 104 -1.11 -10.34 19.32
CA SER A 104 -1.85 -9.25 19.95
C SER A 104 -3.37 -9.28 19.69
N GLY A 105 -3.84 -10.12 18.77
CA GLY A 105 -5.24 -10.16 18.33
C GLY A 105 -5.60 -9.17 17.23
N ALA A 106 -4.63 -8.41 16.70
CA ALA A 106 -4.82 -7.58 15.52
C ALA A 106 -4.55 -8.35 14.23
N LEU A 107 -5.02 -7.81 13.11
CA LEU A 107 -4.92 -8.40 11.78
C LEU A 107 -4.23 -7.43 10.82
N LEU A 108 -3.71 -7.97 9.72
CA LEU A 108 -3.20 -7.17 8.59
C LEU A 108 -3.78 -7.71 7.30
N ALA A 109 -4.17 -6.80 6.41
CA ALA A 109 -4.44 -7.09 5.00
C ALA A 109 -3.74 -6.04 4.13
N ALA A 110 -3.09 -6.48 3.06
CA ALA A 110 -2.52 -5.60 2.05
C ALA A 110 -3.50 -5.45 0.88
N VAL A 111 -3.66 -4.24 0.37
CA VAL A 111 -4.58 -3.93 -0.74
C VAL A 111 -3.81 -3.27 -1.87
N GLY A 112 -3.92 -3.82 -3.07
CA GLY A 112 -3.28 -3.27 -4.26
C GLY A 112 -4.15 -3.36 -5.50
N PRO A 113 -3.88 -2.56 -6.55
CA PRO A 113 -4.68 -2.54 -7.76
C PRO A 113 -4.39 -3.72 -8.70
N GLN A 114 -3.34 -4.47 -8.42
CA GLN A 114 -2.87 -5.57 -9.25
C GLN A 114 -3.85 -6.75 -9.27
N THR A 115 -3.87 -7.51 -10.36
CA THR A 115 -4.74 -8.70 -10.47
C THR A 115 -4.42 -9.76 -9.42
N ALA A 116 -5.38 -10.61 -9.09
CA ALA A 116 -5.19 -11.72 -8.15
C ALA A 116 -4.00 -12.62 -8.55
N ARG A 117 -3.81 -12.88 -9.85
CA ARG A 117 -2.64 -13.62 -10.37
C ARG A 117 -1.31 -12.96 -10.02
N GLN A 118 -1.23 -11.61 -10.11
CA GLN A 118 -0.02 -10.87 -9.73
C GLN A 118 0.19 -10.88 -8.21
N SER A 119 -0.90 -10.87 -7.45
CA SER A 119 -0.88 -10.99 -5.98
C SER A 119 -0.43 -12.39 -5.54
N ASP A 120 -0.92 -13.44 -6.18
CA ASP A 120 -0.52 -14.84 -5.90
C ASP A 120 0.99 -15.04 -6.12
N PHE A 121 1.51 -14.54 -7.26
CA PHE A 121 2.94 -14.58 -7.53
C PHE A 121 3.76 -13.85 -6.45
N MET A 122 3.32 -12.66 -6.04
CA MET A 122 4.00 -11.86 -5.00
C MET A 122 3.94 -12.56 -3.64
N VAL A 123 2.79 -13.11 -3.25
CA VAL A 123 2.62 -13.88 -2.00
C VAL A 123 3.59 -15.04 -1.94
N GLY A 124 3.68 -15.83 -3.03
CA GLY A 124 4.62 -16.97 -3.11
C GLY A 124 6.08 -16.53 -3.08
N GLN A 125 6.44 -15.50 -3.84
CA GLN A 125 7.82 -15.01 -3.94
C GLN A 125 8.35 -14.45 -2.62
N HIS A 126 7.52 -13.72 -1.87
CA HIS A 126 7.91 -13.02 -0.64
C HIS A 126 7.40 -13.70 0.63
N SER A 127 6.74 -14.87 0.51
CA SER A 127 6.21 -15.66 1.64
C SER A 127 5.32 -14.82 2.56
N LEU A 128 4.40 -14.03 1.99
CA LEU A 128 3.53 -13.13 2.76
C LEU A 128 2.45 -13.93 3.51
N PRO A 129 2.38 -13.88 4.85
CA PRO A 129 1.48 -14.72 5.66
C PRO A 129 0.10 -14.11 5.90
N PHE A 130 -0.19 -12.97 5.30
CA PHE A 130 -1.45 -12.21 5.44
C PHE A 130 -2.18 -12.08 4.09
N PRO A 131 -3.49 -11.79 4.10
CA PRO A 131 -4.25 -11.57 2.87
C PRO A 131 -3.69 -10.42 2.04
N VAL A 132 -3.45 -10.68 0.75
CA VAL A 132 -3.15 -9.68 -0.27
C VAL A 132 -4.36 -9.58 -1.18
N LEU A 133 -5.04 -8.45 -1.13
CA LEU A 133 -6.33 -8.21 -1.75
C LEU A 133 -6.17 -7.40 -3.03
N THR A 134 -6.96 -7.73 -4.03
CA THR A 134 -7.04 -7.00 -5.29
C THR A 134 -8.14 -5.95 -5.21
N ASP A 135 -7.80 -4.68 -5.47
CA ASP A 135 -8.73 -3.55 -5.59
C ASP A 135 -8.87 -3.14 -7.07
N PRO A 136 -9.83 -3.71 -7.81
CA PRO A 136 -9.95 -3.43 -9.24
C PRO A 136 -10.23 -1.95 -9.51
N CYS A 137 -9.50 -1.38 -10.47
CA CYS A 137 -9.60 0.03 -10.85
C CYS A 137 -9.40 1.01 -9.68
N CYS A 138 -8.75 0.61 -8.57
CA CYS A 138 -8.54 1.40 -7.36
C CYS A 138 -9.87 1.90 -6.73
N ALA A 139 -10.92 1.09 -6.76
CA ALA A 139 -12.27 1.51 -6.36
C ALA A 139 -12.38 1.72 -4.84
N LEU A 140 -11.75 0.85 -4.04
CA LEU A 140 -11.68 1.04 -2.60
C LEU A 140 -10.72 2.18 -2.25
N ALA A 141 -9.55 2.21 -2.89
CA ALA A 141 -8.56 3.27 -2.68
C ALA A 141 -9.12 4.67 -2.98
N GLU A 142 -10.03 4.80 -3.95
CA GLU A 142 -10.74 6.05 -4.22
C GLU A 142 -11.61 6.52 -3.04
N GLN A 143 -12.30 5.59 -2.37
CA GLN A 143 -13.10 5.91 -1.18
C GLN A 143 -12.24 6.31 0.03
N PHE A 144 -10.96 5.88 0.04
CA PHE A 144 -9.97 6.32 1.02
C PHE A 144 -9.23 7.61 0.61
N GLY A 145 -9.56 8.19 -0.56
CA GLY A 145 -8.88 9.38 -1.09
C GLY A 145 -7.47 9.12 -1.62
N LEU A 146 -7.12 7.85 -1.89
CA LEU A 146 -5.76 7.44 -2.25
C LEU A 146 -5.54 7.26 -3.76
N ALA A 147 -6.61 7.21 -4.55
CA ALA A 147 -6.50 6.90 -5.97
C ALA A 147 -6.17 8.13 -6.81
N TYR A 148 -5.25 7.96 -7.76
CA TYR A 148 -4.92 9.00 -8.74
C TYR A 148 -4.68 8.40 -10.13
N THR A 149 -4.74 9.25 -11.16
CA THR A 149 -4.43 8.85 -12.54
C THR A 149 -3.00 9.27 -12.88
N ILE A 150 -2.20 8.34 -13.37
CA ILE A 150 -0.81 8.59 -13.78
C ILE A 150 -0.80 9.53 -15.00
N PRO A 151 -0.12 10.68 -14.94
CA PRO A 151 -0.05 11.61 -16.07
C PRO A 151 0.78 11.05 -17.23
N GLN A 152 0.55 11.53 -18.46
CA GLN A 152 1.12 10.94 -19.68
C GLN A 152 2.66 10.83 -19.63
N TYR A 153 3.36 11.89 -19.20
CA TYR A 153 4.83 11.86 -19.10
C TYR A 153 5.36 10.76 -18.18
N HIS A 154 4.62 10.45 -17.11
CA HIS A 154 4.99 9.40 -16.15
C HIS A 154 4.59 7.99 -16.65
N ARG A 155 3.54 7.87 -17.50
CA ARG A 155 3.22 6.62 -18.22
C ARG A 155 4.35 6.26 -19.19
N ASP A 156 4.90 7.25 -19.89
CA ASP A 156 6.00 7.05 -20.82
C ASP A 156 7.29 6.65 -20.09
N TYR A 157 7.53 7.22 -18.90
CA TYR A 157 8.58 6.77 -18.02
C TYR A 157 8.43 5.30 -17.62
N TYR A 158 7.25 4.88 -17.12
CA TYR A 158 7.01 3.48 -16.75
C TYR A 158 7.23 2.52 -17.91
N ARG A 159 6.78 2.88 -19.12
CA ARG A 159 7.03 2.09 -20.33
C ARG A 159 8.53 1.99 -20.64
N SER A 160 9.28 3.06 -20.46
CA SER A 160 10.72 3.10 -20.71
C SER A 160 11.56 2.21 -19.78
N ILE A 161 11.04 1.91 -18.60
CA ILE A 161 11.65 1.00 -17.61
C ILE A 161 10.96 -0.37 -17.59
N LEU A 162 10.17 -0.69 -18.60
CA LEU A 162 9.46 -1.97 -18.77
C LEU A 162 8.43 -2.28 -17.68
N VAL A 163 7.93 -1.27 -16.99
CA VAL A 163 6.82 -1.42 -16.02
C VAL A 163 5.49 -1.19 -16.75
N ASN A 164 4.75 -2.27 -16.99
CA ASN A 164 3.46 -2.23 -17.68
C ASN A 164 2.31 -2.22 -16.67
N ILE A 165 1.95 -1.02 -16.17
CA ILE A 165 0.87 -0.85 -15.19
C ILE A 165 -0.46 -1.45 -15.66
N PRO A 166 -0.93 -1.19 -16.91
CA PRO A 166 -2.15 -1.81 -17.43
C PRO A 166 -2.15 -3.34 -17.38
N PHE A 167 -1.03 -3.96 -17.70
CA PHE A 167 -0.89 -5.42 -17.63
C PHE A 167 -0.93 -5.94 -16.19
N VAL A 168 -0.25 -5.27 -15.28
CA VAL A 168 -0.19 -5.67 -13.86
C VAL A 168 -1.56 -5.51 -13.20
N ASN A 169 -2.26 -4.40 -13.46
CA ASN A 169 -3.55 -4.10 -12.84
C ASN A 169 -4.74 -4.75 -13.58
N GLY A 170 -4.55 -5.20 -14.82
CA GLY A 170 -5.61 -5.80 -15.62
C GLY A 170 -6.62 -4.79 -16.17
N ASP A 171 -6.28 -3.51 -16.20
CA ASP A 171 -7.14 -2.44 -16.72
C ASP A 171 -6.33 -1.36 -17.47
N GLN A 172 -6.99 -0.56 -18.30
CA GLN A 172 -6.36 0.48 -19.13
C GLN A 172 -6.47 1.89 -18.53
N SER A 173 -6.95 2.02 -17.31
CA SER A 173 -7.25 3.32 -16.69
C SER A 173 -6.00 4.13 -16.33
N TRP A 174 -4.85 3.47 -16.18
CA TRP A 174 -3.64 4.07 -15.61
C TRP A 174 -3.88 4.68 -14.21
N ARG A 175 -4.83 4.14 -13.48
CA ARG A 175 -5.04 4.51 -12.07
C ARG A 175 -4.02 3.77 -11.19
N LEU A 176 -3.60 4.46 -10.15
CA LEU A 176 -2.66 3.93 -9.17
C LEU A 176 -3.06 4.42 -7.78
N ILE A 177 -2.53 3.75 -6.77
CA ILE A 177 -2.81 3.99 -5.37
C ILE A 177 -1.63 4.76 -4.75
N LEU A 178 -1.92 5.80 -3.98
CA LEU A 178 -0.98 6.39 -3.03
C LEU A 178 -0.72 5.34 -1.93
N PRO A 179 0.54 4.94 -1.67
CA PRO A 179 0.81 3.99 -0.60
C PRO A 179 0.39 4.58 0.73
N ALA A 180 -0.31 3.80 1.53
CA ALA A 180 -0.89 4.26 2.78
C ALA A 180 -1.03 3.13 3.80
N THR A 181 -0.98 3.46 5.08
CA THR A 181 -1.24 2.52 6.17
C THR A 181 -2.29 3.09 7.11
N TYR A 182 -3.31 2.27 7.37
CA TYR A 182 -4.42 2.57 8.28
C TYR A 182 -4.47 1.54 9.40
N VAL A 183 -4.96 1.97 10.56
CA VAL A 183 -5.46 1.06 11.60
C VAL A 183 -6.95 1.32 11.79
N LEU A 184 -7.76 0.28 11.66
CA LEU A 184 -9.21 0.33 11.81
C LEU A 184 -9.63 -0.40 13.09
N ALA A 185 -10.45 0.24 13.90
CA ALA A 185 -11.15 -0.41 14.99
C ALA A 185 -12.22 -1.37 14.47
N ARG A 186 -12.75 -2.26 15.32
CA ARG A 186 -13.80 -3.24 14.97
C ARG A 186 -15.07 -2.58 14.43
N ASP A 187 -15.37 -1.35 14.84
CA ASP A 187 -16.49 -0.54 14.36
C ASP A 187 -16.17 0.24 13.08
N ARG A 188 -15.03 -0.03 12.44
CA ARG A 188 -14.49 0.63 11.24
C ARG A 188 -13.97 2.04 11.48
N ARG A 189 -13.93 2.55 12.69
CA ARG A 189 -13.35 3.86 12.96
C ARG A 189 -11.85 3.84 12.66
N VAL A 190 -11.39 4.84 11.92
CA VAL A 190 -9.97 5.04 11.61
C VAL A 190 -9.25 5.52 12.87
N LEU A 191 -8.29 4.76 13.37
CA LEU A 191 -7.49 5.08 14.55
C LEU A 191 -6.10 5.61 14.19
N TYR A 192 -5.61 5.22 13.02
CA TYR A 192 -4.34 5.67 12.46
C TYR A 192 -4.48 5.79 10.95
N ALA A 193 -3.88 6.81 10.37
CA ALA A 193 -3.89 7.05 8.92
C ALA A 193 -2.60 7.79 8.53
N GLN A 194 -1.79 7.18 7.66
CA GLN A 194 -0.67 7.84 7.02
C GLN A 194 -0.58 7.45 5.55
N ALA A 195 -0.38 8.44 4.71
CA ALA A 195 -0.10 8.31 3.30
C ALA A 195 0.80 9.46 2.85
N PHE A 196 1.73 9.18 1.94
CA PHE A 196 2.69 10.16 1.47
C PHE A 196 2.69 10.22 -0.06
N ALA A 197 2.69 11.44 -0.61
CA ALA A 197 2.85 11.68 -2.05
C ALA A 197 4.22 11.14 -2.54
N ASP A 198 5.23 11.23 -1.69
CA ASP A 198 6.49 10.54 -1.91
C ASP A 198 6.35 9.05 -1.57
N PHE A 199 6.24 8.23 -2.61
CA PHE A 199 6.09 6.79 -2.48
C PHE A 199 7.31 6.08 -1.86
N ARG A 200 8.39 6.78 -1.57
CA ARG A 200 9.60 6.28 -0.90
C ARG A 200 9.51 6.37 0.63
N VAL A 201 8.58 7.18 1.13
CA VAL A 201 8.35 7.37 2.58
C VAL A 201 7.26 6.42 3.08
N ARG A 202 7.47 5.81 4.22
CA ARG A 202 6.52 4.90 4.89
C ARG A 202 6.55 5.11 6.40
N PRO A 203 5.41 4.86 7.07
CA PRO A 203 5.44 4.74 8.52
C PRO A 203 6.24 3.49 8.94
N GLU A 204 6.92 3.56 10.06
CA GLU A 204 7.57 2.39 10.64
C GLU A 204 6.53 1.37 11.12
N PRO A 205 6.61 0.08 10.74
CA PRO A 205 5.64 -0.93 11.15
C PRO A 205 5.50 -1.07 12.66
N GLU A 206 6.54 -0.83 13.44
CA GLU A 206 6.50 -0.83 14.91
C GLU A 206 5.63 0.31 15.48
N GLU A 207 5.63 1.48 14.86
CA GLU A 207 4.75 2.59 15.22
C GLU A 207 3.29 2.22 14.98
N VAL A 208 3.01 1.67 13.80
CA VAL A 208 1.65 1.22 13.42
C VAL A 208 1.19 0.07 14.31
N LEU A 209 2.08 -0.87 14.66
CA LEU A 209 1.79 -1.94 15.62
C LEU A 209 1.35 -1.36 16.96
N THR A 210 2.05 -0.34 17.45
CA THR A 210 1.68 0.32 18.72
C THR A 210 0.26 0.88 18.67
N ALA A 211 -0.13 1.52 17.57
CA ALA A 211 -1.49 1.99 17.36
C ALA A 211 -2.52 0.84 17.29
N ALA A 212 -2.17 -0.27 16.63
CA ALA A 212 -3.02 -1.45 16.56
C ALA A 212 -3.21 -2.13 17.91
N LEU A 213 -2.15 -2.20 18.74
CA LEU A 213 -2.20 -2.74 20.11
C LEU A 213 -3.14 -1.91 21.01
N ALA A 214 -3.07 -0.59 20.93
CA ALA A 214 -3.98 0.29 21.66
C ALA A 214 -5.45 0.06 21.29
N ALA A 215 -5.72 -0.35 20.05
CA ALA A 215 -7.05 -0.64 19.54
C ALA A 215 -7.63 -2.00 20.03
N VAL A 216 -6.79 -2.95 20.44
CA VAL A 216 -7.24 -4.27 20.95
C VAL A 216 -7.87 -4.13 22.33
N GLY A 217 -7.43 -3.16 23.13
CA GLY A 217 -7.93 -2.92 24.49
C GLY A 217 -9.14 -1.99 24.59
N SER A 218 -9.61 -1.47 23.46
CA SER A 218 -10.75 -0.53 23.39
C SER A 218 -11.97 -1.20 22.77
#